data_dd6166c7d09f02a419dfead2e86950d0
#
_entry.id   dd6166c7d09f02a419dfead2e86950d0
#
_cell.length_a   1.000
_cell.length_b   1.000
_cell.length_c   1.000
_cell.angle_alpha   90.00
_cell.angle_beta   90.00
_cell.angle_gamma   90.00
#
_symmetry.space_group_name_H-M   'P 1'
#
loop_
_entity.id
_entity.type
_entity.pdbx_description
1 polymer ?
#
loop_
_entity_poly.entity_id
_entity_poly.type
_entity_poly.pdbx_seq_one_letter_code
_entity_poly.pdbx_strand_id
1 'polypeptide(L)'
;MSKKALLIIPPERFNEDELFQPKEVLENTGVAVTVASTKTGEITGDYLGKALAEVIFSEVSASDYDAVAVIGGSGTNDHLWGNQELQSFLKQAHEQKVLVSGICAGSVTVAKTGLLSGRKAACYPVDVQIDELKANSVEYAKQHVVAHDDIITGDGPDGAKEFGESLAAALR
;
A
#
# COMPACT_ATOMS: atom_id res chain seq x y z
N MET A 1 19.11 0.35 14.42
CA MET A 1 18.41 -0.87 13.99
C MET A 1 17.77 -0.66 12.65
N SER A 2 17.69 -1.72 11.85
CA SER A 2 17.07 -1.67 10.54
C SER A 2 15.59 -1.38 10.65
N LYS A 3 15.07 -0.56 9.74
CA LYS A 3 13.64 -0.34 9.60
C LYS A 3 13.00 -1.54 8.90
N LYS A 4 11.72 -1.76 9.15
CA LYS A 4 10.95 -2.87 8.57
C LYS A 4 9.70 -2.35 7.90
N ALA A 5 9.42 -2.84 6.71
CA ALA A 5 8.22 -2.51 5.95
C ALA A 5 7.44 -3.77 5.59
N LEU A 6 6.12 -3.68 5.70
CA LEU A 6 5.21 -4.74 5.29
C LEU A 6 4.48 -4.29 4.03
N LEU A 7 4.69 -4.98 2.92
CA LEU A 7 4.00 -4.71 1.66
C LEU A 7 2.87 -5.72 1.50
N ILE A 8 1.64 -5.24 1.47
CA ILE A 8 0.44 -6.08 1.44
C ILE A 8 -0.08 -6.14 0.01
N ILE A 9 -0.17 -7.34 -0.54
CA ILE A 9 -0.67 -7.59 -1.89
C ILE A 9 -1.97 -8.38 -1.83
N PRO A 10 -2.84 -8.27 -2.86
CA PRO A 10 -4.02 -9.13 -2.93
C PRO A 10 -3.59 -10.60 -3.16
N PRO A 11 -4.48 -11.56 -2.92
CA PRO A 11 -4.13 -12.99 -3.08
C PRO A 11 -3.99 -13.42 -4.53
N GLU A 12 -4.27 -12.54 -5.49
CA GLU A 12 -4.07 -12.73 -6.92
C GLU A 12 -4.06 -11.36 -7.60
N ARG A 13 -3.44 -11.27 -8.76
CA ARG A 13 -3.49 -10.10 -9.63
C ARG A 13 -3.01 -8.80 -8.95
N PHE A 14 -1.86 -8.88 -8.27
CA PHE A 14 -1.17 -7.67 -7.83
C PHE A 14 -0.47 -7.02 -9.03
N ASN A 15 -0.20 -5.72 -8.96
CA ASN A 15 0.59 -5.05 -10.00
C ASN A 15 2.08 -5.23 -9.69
N GLU A 16 2.80 -5.80 -10.63
CA GLU A 16 4.22 -6.15 -10.47
C GLU A 16 5.10 -4.92 -10.22
N ASP A 17 4.92 -3.85 -11.01
CA ASP A 17 5.74 -2.65 -10.83
C ASP A 17 5.53 -2.01 -9.47
N GLU A 18 4.28 -2.01 -9.00
CA GLU A 18 3.91 -1.40 -7.72
C GLU A 18 4.47 -2.17 -6.53
N LEU A 19 4.70 -3.46 -6.68
CA LEU A 19 5.34 -4.27 -5.65
C LEU A 19 6.86 -4.23 -5.77
N PHE A 20 7.38 -4.59 -6.94
CA PHE A 20 8.80 -4.85 -7.11
C PHE A 20 9.65 -3.57 -7.07
N GLN A 21 9.17 -2.46 -7.63
CA GLN A 21 9.96 -1.23 -7.62
C GLN A 21 10.11 -0.63 -6.22
N PRO A 22 9.03 -0.44 -5.44
CA PRO A 22 9.20 0.04 -4.07
C PRO A 22 10.00 -0.93 -3.20
N LYS A 23 9.79 -2.23 -3.39
CA LYS A 23 10.53 -3.25 -2.64
C LYS A 23 12.03 -3.12 -2.87
N GLU A 24 12.44 -2.99 -4.13
CA GLU A 24 13.85 -2.82 -4.49
C GLU A 24 14.45 -1.55 -3.88
N VAL A 25 13.74 -0.42 -4.00
CA VAL A 25 14.19 0.86 -3.44
C VAL A 25 14.39 0.74 -1.93
N LEU A 26 13.40 0.17 -1.24
CA LEU A 26 13.46 0.01 0.22
C LEU A 26 14.63 -0.89 0.63
N GLU A 27 14.78 -2.03 -0.02
CA GLU A 27 15.86 -2.97 0.29
C GLU A 27 17.23 -2.35 0.03
N ASN A 28 17.36 -1.57 -1.05
CA ASN A 28 18.62 -0.88 -1.37
C ASN A 28 18.99 0.19 -0.34
N THR A 29 18.02 0.68 0.43
CA THR A 29 18.29 1.64 1.52
C THR A 29 18.42 0.96 2.88
N GLY A 30 18.45 -0.36 2.92
CA GLY A 30 18.64 -1.13 4.16
C GLY A 30 17.35 -1.46 4.91
N VAL A 31 16.18 -1.20 4.33
CA VAL A 31 14.90 -1.55 4.93
C VAL A 31 14.62 -3.03 4.70
N ALA A 32 14.26 -3.76 5.74
CA ALA A 32 13.84 -5.15 5.62
C ALA A 32 12.38 -5.19 5.16
N VAL A 33 12.10 -5.83 4.03
CA VAL A 33 10.76 -5.90 3.45
C VAL A 33 10.18 -7.30 3.61
N THR A 34 8.96 -7.36 4.12
CA THR A 34 8.14 -8.58 4.17
C THR A 34 6.92 -8.38 3.29
N VAL A 35 6.60 -9.38 2.48
CA VAL A 35 5.39 -9.37 1.64
C VAL A 35 4.31 -10.16 2.35
N ALA A 36 3.12 -9.56 2.46
CA ALA A 36 1.97 -10.16 3.11
C ALA A 36 0.77 -10.19 2.18
N SER A 37 -0.15 -11.09 2.45
CA SER A 37 -1.44 -11.14 1.76
C SER A 37 -2.49 -11.75 2.69
N THR A 38 -3.63 -12.16 2.13
CA THR A 38 -4.67 -12.91 2.86
C THR A 38 -4.33 -14.39 2.97
N LYS A 39 -3.27 -14.83 2.30
CA LYS A 39 -2.76 -16.19 2.33
C LYS A 39 -1.25 -16.16 2.18
N THR A 40 -0.58 -17.25 2.47
CA THR A 40 0.87 -17.41 2.22
C THR A 40 1.12 -18.21 0.96
N GLY A 41 2.35 -18.18 0.48
CA GLY A 41 2.78 -18.92 -0.69
C GLY A 41 2.91 -18.05 -1.92
N GLU A 42 3.07 -18.71 -3.07
CA GLU A 42 3.26 -18.00 -4.33
C GLU A 42 1.97 -17.36 -4.82
N ILE A 43 2.08 -16.09 -5.20
CA ILE A 43 0.96 -15.30 -5.73
C ILE A 43 1.34 -14.81 -7.11
N THR A 44 0.38 -14.90 -8.04
CA THR A 44 0.57 -14.44 -9.43
C THR A 44 -0.02 -13.06 -9.62
N GLY A 45 0.76 -12.17 -10.24
CA GLY A 45 0.35 -10.81 -10.54
C GLY A 45 -0.45 -10.67 -11.82
N ASP A 46 -0.90 -9.45 -12.11
CA ASP A 46 -1.67 -9.11 -13.31
C ASP A 46 -0.96 -9.49 -14.61
N TYR A 47 0.36 -9.43 -14.63
CA TYR A 47 1.18 -9.73 -15.81
C TYR A 47 1.95 -11.05 -15.64
N LEU A 48 1.42 -11.95 -14.83
CA LEU A 48 1.95 -13.30 -14.60
C LEU A 48 3.27 -13.34 -13.83
N GLY A 49 3.71 -12.23 -13.27
CA GLY A 49 4.85 -12.19 -12.35
C GLY A 49 4.51 -12.94 -11.06
N LYS A 50 5.55 -13.41 -10.37
CA LYS A 50 5.38 -14.22 -9.16
C LYS A 50 5.97 -13.50 -7.95
N ALA A 51 5.26 -13.56 -6.83
CA ALA A 51 5.75 -13.08 -5.55
C ALA A 51 5.41 -14.09 -4.47
N LEU A 52 6.26 -14.16 -3.45
CA LEU A 52 6.02 -15.02 -2.30
C LEU A 52 5.43 -14.19 -1.17
N ALA A 53 4.19 -14.49 -0.77
CA ALA A 53 3.62 -13.94 0.45
C ALA A 53 4.15 -14.75 1.63
N GLU A 54 4.94 -14.10 2.46
CA GLU A 54 5.64 -14.75 3.58
C GLU A 54 4.75 -14.88 4.80
N VAL A 55 3.80 -13.93 4.97
CA VAL A 55 2.92 -13.89 6.13
C VAL A 55 1.50 -13.50 5.70
N ILE A 56 0.53 -13.79 6.57
CA ILE A 56 -0.83 -13.28 6.44
C ILE A 56 -0.89 -12.01 7.31
N PHE A 57 -1.35 -10.88 6.72
CA PHE A 57 -1.29 -9.61 7.42
C PHE A 57 -2.09 -9.63 8.73
N SER A 58 -3.19 -10.38 8.79
CA SER A 58 -4.02 -10.46 9.99
C SER A 58 -3.39 -11.29 11.10
N GLU A 59 -2.30 -11.99 10.82
CA GLU A 59 -1.60 -12.84 11.81
C GLU A 59 -0.33 -12.20 12.36
N VAL A 60 0.01 -10.99 11.92
CA VAL A 60 1.16 -10.25 12.41
C VAL A 60 0.71 -8.97 13.11
N SER A 61 1.57 -8.41 13.93
CA SER A 61 1.29 -7.15 14.60
C SER A 61 1.84 -5.99 13.77
N ALA A 62 1.00 -4.96 13.54
CA ALA A 62 1.43 -3.77 12.82
C ALA A 62 2.61 -3.10 13.52
N SER A 63 2.68 -3.16 14.84
CA SER A 63 3.77 -2.56 15.62
C SER A 63 5.13 -3.21 15.40
N ASP A 64 5.18 -4.37 14.75
CA ASP A 64 6.44 -5.01 14.38
C ASP A 64 7.08 -4.35 13.16
N TYR A 65 6.38 -3.40 12.52
CA TYR A 65 6.84 -2.72 11.31
C TYR A 65 6.88 -1.21 11.51
N ASP A 66 7.72 -0.55 10.72
CA ASP A 66 7.81 0.91 10.70
C ASP A 66 6.92 1.52 9.62
N ALA A 67 6.60 0.74 8.60
CA ALA A 67 5.67 1.15 7.53
C ALA A 67 4.87 -0.05 7.04
N VAL A 68 3.64 0.21 6.65
CA VAL A 68 2.80 -0.77 5.93
C VAL A 68 2.32 -0.10 4.64
N ALA A 69 2.32 -0.84 3.53
CA ALA A 69 1.91 -0.34 2.24
C ALA A 69 0.96 -1.32 1.57
N VAL A 70 -0.17 -0.82 1.08
CA VAL A 70 -1.13 -1.62 0.31
C VAL A 70 -0.84 -1.42 -1.17
N ILE A 71 -0.51 -2.53 -1.84
CA ILE A 71 -0.14 -2.56 -3.25
C ILE A 71 -1.40 -2.71 -4.11
N GLY A 72 -1.40 -2.09 -5.28
CA GLY A 72 -2.53 -2.18 -6.19
C GLY A 72 -2.47 -3.40 -7.11
N GLY A 73 -3.26 -3.34 -8.16
CA GLY A 73 -3.51 -4.41 -9.08
C GLY A 73 -5.00 -4.71 -9.12
N SER A 74 -5.47 -5.39 -10.15
CA SER A 74 -6.91 -5.65 -10.29
C SER A 74 -7.47 -6.50 -9.15
N GLY A 75 -6.64 -7.35 -8.54
CA GLY A 75 -7.04 -8.15 -7.39
C GLY A 75 -7.30 -7.33 -6.13
N THR A 76 -6.69 -6.16 -6.02
CA THR A 76 -6.89 -5.28 -4.85
C THR A 76 -8.33 -4.80 -4.80
N ASN A 77 -8.93 -4.45 -5.95
CA ASN A 77 -10.33 -4.06 -6.01
C ASN A 77 -11.24 -5.17 -5.48
N ASP A 78 -10.98 -6.40 -5.90
CA ASP A 78 -11.85 -7.54 -5.58
C ASP A 78 -11.67 -8.08 -4.17
N HIS A 79 -10.44 -8.05 -3.65
CA HIS A 79 -10.10 -8.75 -2.41
C HIS A 79 -9.77 -7.85 -1.23
N LEU A 80 -9.33 -6.61 -1.48
CA LEU A 80 -8.83 -5.74 -0.40
C LEU A 80 -9.73 -4.55 -0.11
N TRP A 81 -10.44 -4.00 -1.10
CA TRP A 81 -11.30 -2.84 -0.87
C TRP A 81 -12.38 -3.10 0.18
N GLY A 82 -13.00 -4.27 0.15
CA GLY A 82 -14.04 -4.64 1.12
C GLY A 82 -13.53 -5.42 2.33
N ASN A 83 -12.23 -5.57 2.47
CA ASN A 83 -11.64 -6.38 3.52
C ASN A 83 -11.57 -5.61 4.83
N GLN A 84 -12.48 -5.94 5.76
CA GLN A 84 -12.58 -5.23 7.02
C GLN A 84 -11.42 -5.52 7.97
N GLU A 85 -10.86 -6.71 7.91
CA GLU A 85 -9.66 -7.04 8.69
C GLU A 85 -8.49 -6.14 8.27
N LEU A 86 -8.34 -5.89 6.96
CA LEU A 86 -7.30 -5.00 6.47
C LEU A 86 -7.53 -3.56 6.91
N GLN A 87 -8.78 -3.09 6.83
CA GLN A 87 -9.12 -1.74 7.30
C GLN A 87 -8.78 -1.58 8.78
N SER A 88 -9.13 -2.56 9.60
CA SER A 88 -8.80 -2.56 11.03
C SER A 88 -7.30 -2.59 11.27
N PHE A 89 -6.57 -3.39 10.50
CA PHE A 89 -5.12 -3.47 10.58
C PHE A 89 -4.46 -2.12 10.27
N LEU A 90 -4.92 -1.44 9.21
CA LEU A 90 -4.38 -0.14 8.82
C LEU A 90 -4.69 0.94 9.88
N LYS A 91 -5.89 0.95 10.43
CA LYS A 91 -6.24 1.88 11.52
C LYS A 91 -5.37 1.65 12.75
N GLN A 92 -5.13 0.39 13.10
CA GLN A 92 -4.27 0.02 14.21
C GLN A 92 -2.83 0.47 13.98
N ALA A 93 -2.32 0.25 12.77
CA ALA A 93 -0.99 0.72 12.38
C ALA A 93 -0.87 2.23 12.57
N HIS A 94 -1.85 2.97 12.09
CA HIS A 94 -1.88 4.43 12.21
C HIS A 94 -1.90 4.88 13.69
N GLU A 95 -2.71 4.23 14.51
CA GLU A 95 -2.78 4.50 15.95
C GLU A 95 -1.42 4.28 16.63
N GLN A 96 -0.69 3.28 16.19
CA GLN A 96 0.61 2.90 16.76
C GLN A 96 1.78 3.68 16.14
N LYS A 97 1.49 4.71 15.35
CA LYS A 97 2.49 5.58 14.70
C LYS A 97 3.33 4.84 13.65
N VAL A 98 2.80 3.78 13.08
CA VAL A 98 3.37 3.11 11.92
C VAL A 98 2.94 3.89 10.68
N LEU A 99 3.87 4.15 9.76
CA LEU A 99 3.56 4.84 8.51
C LEU A 99 2.61 3.98 7.68
N VAL A 100 1.45 4.55 7.33
CA VAL A 100 0.46 3.86 6.48
C VAL A 100 0.61 4.37 5.05
N SER A 101 0.52 3.50 4.08
CA SER A 101 0.67 3.90 2.69
C SER A 101 -0.11 2.99 1.75
N GLY A 102 -0.32 3.48 0.52
CA GLY A 102 -0.98 2.72 -0.52
C GLY A 102 -0.66 3.30 -1.88
N ILE A 103 -0.74 2.47 -2.91
CA ILE A 103 -0.47 2.89 -4.28
C ILE A 103 -1.55 2.34 -5.21
N CYS A 104 -2.01 3.18 -6.16
CA CYS A 104 -3.03 2.81 -7.14
C CYS A 104 -4.32 2.39 -6.43
N ALA A 105 -4.83 1.20 -6.69
CA ALA A 105 -5.99 0.64 -5.99
C ALA A 105 -5.74 0.51 -4.48
N GLY A 106 -4.48 0.37 -4.07
CA GLY A 106 -4.09 0.35 -2.66
C GLY A 106 -4.31 1.69 -1.96
N SER A 107 -4.19 2.81 -2.68
CA SER A 107 -4.53 4.14 -2.14
C SER A 107 -6.01 4.21 -1.78
N VAL A 108 -6.87 3.64 -2.62
CA VAL A 108 -8.31 3.57 -2.34
C VAL A 108 -8.58 2.72 -1.09
N THR A 109 -7.85 1.62 -0.94
CA THR A 109 -7.95 0.79 0.26
C THR A 109 -7.69 1.61 1.52
N VAL A 110 -6.64 2.43 1.49
CA VAL A 110 -6.31 3.33 2.62
C VAL A 110 -7.42 4.36 2.82
N ALA A 111 -7.95 4.94 1.74
CA ALA A 111 -9.02 5.93 1.82
C ALA A 111 -10.28 5.36 2.49
N LYS A 112 -10.58 4.09 2.26
CA LYS A 112 -11.77 3.43 2.84
C LYS A 112 -11.71 3.28 4.35
N THR A 113 -10.54 3.44 4.97
CA THR A 113 -10.40 3.44 6.43
C THR A 113 -10.95 4.71 7.09
N GLY A 114 -11.12 5.78 6.31
CA GLY A 114 -11.48 7.10 6.83
C GLY A 114 -10.28 7.94 7.28
N LEU A 115 -9.08 7.38 7.29
CA LEU A 115 -7.88 8.09 7.77
C LEU A 115 -7.47 9.27 6.91
N LEU A 116 -7.92 9.30 5.64
CA LEU A 116 -7.62 10.39 4.71
C LEU A 116 -8.79 11.38 4.53
N SER A 117 -9.87 11.26 5.30
CA SER A 117 -11.03 12.14 5.17
C SER A 117 -10.62 13.62 5.32
N GLY A 118 -11.04 14.44 4.35
CA GLY A 118 -10.70 15.86 4.31
C GLY A 118 -9.29 16.17 3.80
N ARG A 119 -8.55 15.17 3.35
CA ARG A 119 -7.14 15.29 2.94
C ARG A 119 -6.99 14.94 1.45
N LYS A 120 -5.82 15.24 0.91
CA LYS A 120 -5.48 14.90 -0.48
C LYS A 120 -4.81 13.53 -0.56
N ALA A 121 -5.02 12.83 -1.68
CA ALA A 121 -4.34 11.58 -1.96
C ALA A 121 -4.16 11.39 -3.47
N ALA A 122 -3.17 10.59 -3.82
CA ALA A 122 -2.99 10.10 -5.18
C ALA A 122 -3.67 8.73 -5.32
N CYS A 123 -4.10 8.42 -6.53
CA CYS A 123 -4.54 7.09 -6.92
C CYS A 123 -4.35 6.95 -8.43
N TYR A 124 -4.62 5.78 -8.97
CA TYR A 124 -4.55 5.62 -10.43
C TYR A 124 -5.63 6.50 -11.08
N PRO A 125 -5.28 7.23 -12.15
CA PRO A 125 -6.19 8.24 -12.73
C PRO A 125 -7.28 7.61 -13.59
N VAL A 126 -8.12 6.78 -12.99
CA VAL A 126 -9.32 6.21 -13.62
C VAL A 126 -10.52 6.55 -12.77
N ASP A 127 -11.67 6.71 -13.41
CA ASP A 127 -12.87 7.19 -12.75
C ASP A 127 -13.26 6.35 -11.54
N VAL A 128 -13.15 5.02 -11.64
CA VAL A 128 -13.54 4.14 -10.54
C VAL A 128 -12.73 4.42 -9.27
N GLN A 129 -11.44 4.72 -9.39
CA GLN A 129 -10.61 5.03 -8.22
C GLN A 129 -10.83 6.45 -7.72
N ILE A 130 -10.91 7.41 -8.63
CA ILE A 130 -11.16 8.81 -8.27
C ILE A 130 -12.51 8.96 -7.58
N ASP A 131 -13.54 8.27 -8.08
CA ASP A 131 -14.87 8.30 -7.49
C ASP A 131 -14.89 7.68 -6.09
N GLU A 132 -14.08 6.62 -5.86
CA GLU A 132 -13.95 6.02 -4.55
C GLU A 132 -13.27 6.96 -3.54
N LEU A 133 -12.25 7.72 -3.98
CA LEU A 133 -11.67 8.75 -3.12
C LEU A 133 -12.71 9.77 -2.70
N LYS A 134 -13.50 10.28 -3.66
CA LYS A 134 -14.58 11.24 -3.38
C LYS A 134 -15.62 10.66 -2.43
N ALA A 135 -16.01 9.41 -2.63
CA ALA A 135 -16.99 8.73 -1.78
C ALA A 135 -16.51 8.63 -0.33
N ASN A 136 -15.20 8.69 -0.11
CA ASN A 136 -14.59 8.63 1.23
C ASN A 136 -14.09 10.01 1.69
N SER A 137 -14.58 11.08 1.07
CA SER A 137 -14.24 12.47 1.42
C SER A 137 -12.76 12.81 1.24
N VAL A 138 -12.12 12.18 0.26
CA VAL A 138 -10.71 12.40 -0.06
C VAL A 138 -10.61 13.19 -1.36
N GLU A 139 -9.78 14.23 -1.37
CA GLU A 139 -9.55 15.03 -2.58
C GLU A 139 -8.47 14.35 -3.43
N TYR A 140 -8.82 14.03 -4.68
CA TYR A 140 -7.84 13.46 -5.62
C TYR A 140 -6.82 14.53 -6.03
N ALA A 141 -5.54 14.21 -5.92
CA ALA A 141 -4.46 15.04 -6.40
C ALA A 141 -3.75 14.35 -7.57
N LYS A 142 -3.63 15.06 -8.69
CA LYS A 142 -2.96 14.51 -9.88
C LYS A 142 -1.45 14.64 -9.71
N GLN A 143 -0.88 13.74 -8.91
CA GLN A 143 0.54 13.68 -8.60
C GLN A 143 0.96 12.22 -8.54
N HIS A 144 2.22 11.92 -8.79
CA HIS A 144 2.72 10.55 -8.63
C HIS A 144 2.66 10.11 -7.18
N VAL A 145 2.98 11.01 -6.25
CA VAL A 145 2.98 10.73 -4.82
C VAL A 145 2.42 11.92 -4.05
N VAL A 146 1.58 11.64 -3.07
CA VAL A 146 1.15 12.62 -2.06
C VAL A 146 1.65 12.12 -0.72
N ALA A 147 2.57 12.85 -0.12
CA ALA A 147 3.19 12.46 1.14
C ALA A 147 2.72 13.36 2.27
N HIS A 148 1.98 12.79 3.21
CA HIS A 148 1.73 13.38 4.51
C HIS A 148 2.70 12.75 5.51
N ASP A 149 2.82 13.32 6.70
CA ASP A 149 3.72 12.79 7.72
C ASP A 149 3.37 11.36 8.16
N ASP A 150 2.09 11.03 8.14
CA ASP A 150 1.54 9.77 8.64
C ASP A 150 1.06 8.82 7.56
N ILE A 151 0.77 9.33 6.35
CA ILE A 151 0.21 8.53 5.24
C ILE A 151 0.83 8.99 3.92
N ILE A 152 1.28 8.04 3.12
CA ILE A 152 1.82 8.32 1.78
C ILE A 152 0.99 7.53 0.77
N THR A 153 0.56 8.20 -0.30
CA THR A 153 -0.17 7.55 -1.40
C THR A 153 0.55 7.75 -2.72
N GLY A 154 0.48 6.74 -3.58
CA GLY A 154 1.04 6.76 -4.92
C GLY A 154 -0.03 6.53 -5.97
N ASP A 155 0.25 6.96 -7.21
CA ASP A 155 -0.76 6.91 -8.27
C ASP A 155 -0.81 5.56 -9.01
N GLY A 156 0.32 4.91 -9.23
CA GLY A 156 0.31 3.65 -9.96
C GLY A 156 1.69 3.27 -10.48
N PRO A 157 1.75 2.40 -11.52
CA PRO A 157 3.03 1.87 -12.01
C PRO A 157 4.04 2.96 -12.38
N ASP A 158 3.58 4.05 -12.98
CA ASP A 158 4.48 5.14 -13.41
C ASP A 158 5.10 5.88 -12.22
N GLY A 159 4.44 5.89 -11.08
CA GLY A 159 4.92 6.53 -9.86
C GLY A 159 5.50 5.55 -8.84
N ALA A 160 5.63 4.28 -9.20
CA ALA A 160 6.00 3.24 -8.24
C ALA A 160 7.40 3.44 -7.63
N LYS A 161 8.37 3.83 -8.44
CA LYS A 161 9.72 4.10 -7.96
C LYS A 161 9.73 5.31 -7.01
N GLU A 162 9.08 6.40 -7.41
CA GLU A 162 8.97 7.60 -6.58
C GLU A 162 8.26 7.29 -5.27
N PHE A 163 7.23 6.46 -5.30
CA PHE A 163 6.54 6.00 -4.10
C PHE A 163 7.50 5.28 -3.14
N GLY A 164 8.30 4.35 -3.68
CA GLY A 164 9.33 3.67 -2.89
C GLY A 164 10.35 4.63 -2.29
N GLU A 165 10.78 5.62 -3.07
CA GLU A 165 11.72 6.64 -2.62
C GLU A 165 11.13 7.50 -1.49
N SER A 166 9.83 7.83 -1.58
CA SER A 166 9.13 8.57 -0.54
C SER A 166 9.02 7.78 0.76
N LEU A 167 8.72 6.48 0.66
CA LEU A 167 8.69 5.59 1.83
C LEU A 167 10.09 5.51 2.47
N ALA A 168 11.11 5.30 1.66
CA ALA A 168 12.49 5.20 2.16
C ALA A 168 12.91 6.48 2.88
N ALA A 169 12.57 7.65 2.32
CA ALA A 169 12.88 8.95 2.93
C ALA A 169 12.18 9.10 4.29
N ALA A 170 10.93 8.66 4.39
CA ALA A 170 10.16 8.75 5.63
C ALA A 170 10.70 7.81 6.72
N LEU A 171 11.40 6.75 6.33
CA LEU A 171 11.93 5.74 7.26
C LEU A 171 13.37 6.00 7.70
N ARG A 172 13.98 7.07 7.24
CA ARG A 172 15.35 7.43 7.65
C ARG A 172 15.43 7.92 9.08
#